data_d40dac408357bdb3ad05b328cb09ca92
#
_entry.id   d40dac408357bdb3ad05b328cb09ca92
#
_cell.length_a   1.000
_cell.length_b   1.000
_cell.length_c   1.000
_cell.angle_alpha   90.00
_cell.angle_beta   90.00
_cell.angle_gamma   90.00
#
_symmetry.space_group_name_H-M   'P 1'
#
loop_
_entity.id
_entity.type
_entity.pdbx_description
1 polymer ?
#
loop_
_entity_poly.entity_id
_entity_poly.type
_entity_poly.pdbx_seq_one_letter_code
_entity_poly.pdbx_strand_id
1 'polypeptide(L)'
;MDAREAEALTGLLPPLLRAYEVLFLLARHFHPPRFASLMAQAGTPDTHLKAALAESEPGLAHLGDLRKALGAASEAALQAFAALREVADGAGDIRSVFRAFRFVPVGLEALYPVAAVLPPVNRFFLDPALRDDAALQSALVSPMAGDNVGLLRFASDDEPSEGERGGFWLYVPENYAPDRNWPLVVALHGGSGTGRHFLWSWLRDARSRGAILAAPSSIGPTWALTGEDVDTPNLEAIVEIVRANWSVDSERILLTGMSDGGTFSYVSGLQEASPFTHLTPV
;
A
#
# COMPACT_ATOMS: atom_id res chain seq x y z
N MET A 1 -8.98 8.81 26.35
CA MET A 1 -9.75 7.62 25.93
C MET A 1 -10.40 7.04 27.17
N ASP A 2 -11.70 6.94 27.17
CA ASP A 2 -12.46 6.35 28.28
C ASP A 2 -12.61 4.82 28.12
N ALA A 3 -13.23 4.13 29.13
CA ALA A 3 -13.35 2.67 29.09
C ALA A 3 -14.23 2.17 27.95
N ARG A 4 -15.27 2.91 27.55
CA ARG A 4 -16.17 2.57 26.47
C ARG A 4 -15.52 2.71 25.09
N GLU A 5 -14.72 3.76 24.93
CA GLU A 5 -13.91 3.96 23.72
C GLU A 5 -12.85 2.85 23.57
N ALA A 6 -12.18 2.49 24.67
CA ALA A 6 -11.19 1.41 24.69
C ALA A 6 -11.83 0.05 24.35
N GLU A 7 -13.03 -0.24 24.88
CA GLU A 7 -13.79 -1.46 24.59
C GLU A 7 -14.17 -1.50 23.09
N ALA A 8 -14.69 -0.39 22.55
CA ALA A 8 -15.07 -0.29 21.13
C ALA A 8 -13.87 -0.54 20.20
N LEU A 9 -12.71 0.06 20.50
CA LEU A 9 -11.49 -0.17 19.73
C LEU A 9 -11.01 -1.63 19.83
N THR A 10 -11.06 -2.20 21.04
CA THR A 10 -10.66 -3.60 21.27
C THR A 10 -11.59 -4.57 20.53
N GLY A 11 -12.87 -4.25 20.41
CA GLY A 11 -13.85 -5.06 19.66
C GLY A 11 -13.67 -4.95 18.14
N LEU A 12 -13.37 -3.75 17.60
CA LEU A 12 -13.31 -3.50 16.16
C LEU A 12 -11.96 -3.87 15.53
N LEU A 13 -10.84 -3.53 16.17
CA LEU A 13 -9.52 -3.67 15.53
C LEU A 13 -9.19 -5.10 15.09
N PRO A 14 -9.37 -6.15 15.92
CA PRO A 14 -9.01 -7.50 15.48
C PRO A 14 -9.81 -7.99 14.26
N PRO A 15 -11.16 -7.85 14.16
CA PRO A 15 -11.89 -8.20 12.96
C PRO A 15 -11.47 -7.38 11.73
N LEU A 16 -11.22 -6.08 11.88
CA LEU A 16 -10.78 -5.21 10.79
C LEU A 16 -9.43 -5.64 10.22
N LEU A 17 -8.42 -5.79 11.09
CA LEU A 17 -7.09 -6.18 10.67
C LEU A 17 -7.08 -7.61 10.09
N ARG A 18 -7.87 -8.52 10.68
CA ARG A 18 -8.05 -9.88 10.14
C ARG A 18 -8.67 -9.87 8.74
N ALA A 19 -9.65 -9.00 8.49
CA ALA A 19 -10.25 -8.85 7.17
C ALA A 19 -9.20 -8.46 6.12
N TYR A 20 -8.33 -7.51 6.41
CA TYR A 20 -7.23 -7.15 5.50
C TYR A 20 -6.19 -8.26 5.32
N GLU A 21 -5.84 -9.01 6.39
CA GLU A 21 -4.93 -10.15 6.23
C GLU A 21 -5.52 -11.22 5.30
N VAL A 22 -6.82 -11.44 5.37
CA VAL A 22 -7.50 -12.37 4.45
C VAL A 22 -7.53 -11.80 3.03
N LEU A 23 -7.78 -10.51 2.83
CA LEU A 23 -7.72 -9.88 1.50
C LEU A 23 -6.31 -9.99 0.88
N PHE A 24 -5.24 -9.80 1.66
CA PHE A 24 -3.88 -10.03 1.19
C PHE A 24 -3.61 -11.49 0.83
N LEU A 25 -4.11 -12.43 1.63
CA LEU A 25 -3.99 -13.85 1.33
C LEU A 25 -4.72 -14.21 0.04
N LEU A 26 -5.94 -13.69 -0.16
CA LEU A 26 -6.71 -13.88 -1.38
C LEU A 26 -6.01 -13.31 -2.61
N ALA A 27 -5.46 -12.10 -2.51
CA ALA A 27 -4.71 -11.47 -3.59
C ALA A 27 -3.44 -12.26 -3.93
N ARG A 28 -2.67 -12.67 -2.93
CA ARG A 28 -1.40 -13.41 -3.09
C ARG A 28 -1.58 -14.80 -3.70
N HIS A 29 -2.67 -15.49 -3.36
CA HIS A 29 -2.94 -16.85 -3.81
C HIS A 29 -4.02 -16.90 -4.89
N PHE A 30 -4.35 -15.76 -5.48
CA PHE A 30 -5.36 -15.69 -6.52
C PHE A 30 -5.00 -16.61 -7.70
N HIS A 31 -5.90 -17.53 -7.98
CA HIS A 31 -5.81 -18.43 -9.13
C HIS A 31 -7.22 -18.65 -9.70
N PRO A 32 -7.52 -18.18 -10.92
CA PRO A 32 -8.90 -18.15 -11.44
C PRO A 32 -9.67 -19.47 -11.27
N PRO A 33 -9.15 -20.66 -11.69
CA PRO A 33 -9.85 -21.92 -11.53
C PRO A 33 -10.10 -22.36 -10.09
N ARG A 34 -9.37 -21.80 -9.10
CA ARG A 34 -9.47 -22.17 -7.70
C ARG A 34 -10.08 -21.07 -6.83
N PHE A 35 -10.53 -19.97 -7.44
CA PHE A 35 -10.94 -18.78 -6.69
C PHE A 35 -12.12 -19.05 -5.77
N ALA A 36 -13.17 -19.73 -6.23
CA ALA A 36 -14.32 -20.08 -5.40
C ALA A 36 -13.90 -20.94 -4.19
N SER A 37 -13.00 -21.92 -4.38
CA SER A 37 -12.47 -22.74 -3.29
C SER A 37 -11.62 -21.91 -2.31
N LEU A 38 -10.82 -20.96 -2.82
CA LEU A 38 -10.02 -20.05 -2.00
C LEU A 38 -10.92 -19.14 -1.15
N MET A 39 -11.99 -18.61 -1.73
CA MET A 39 -12.99 -17.81 -1.02
C MET A 39 -13.71 -18.63 0.07
N ALA A 40 -14.05 -19.88 -0.21
CA ALA A 40 -14.66 -20.76 0.79
C ALA A 40 -13.70 -21.03 1.98
N GLN A 41 -12.41 -21.23 1.71
CA GLN A 41 -11.39 -21.40 2.75
C GLN A 41 -11.15 -20.13 3.58
N ALA A 42 -11.30 -18.95 2.97
CA ALA A 42 -11.18 -17.65 3.66
C ALA A 42 -12.26 -17.45 4.75
N GLY A 43 -13.37 -18.18 4.68
CA GLY A 43 -14.48 -18.09 5.63
C GLY A 43 -15.28 -16.79 5.50
N THR A 44 -15.70 -16.23 6.62
CA THR A 44 -16.60 -15.06 6.69
C THR A 44 -16.02 -13.89 7.52
N PRO A 45 -14.80 -13.40 7.24
CA PRO A 45 -14.22 -12.29 8.00
C PRO A 45 -15.00 -10.99 7.83
N ASP A 46 -15.64 -10.79 6.69
CA ASP A 46 -16.56 -9.69 6.41
C ASP A 46 -17.79 -9.69 7.32
N THR A 47 -18.37 -10.84 7.61
CA THR A 47 -19.50 -10.95 8.54
C THR A 47 -19.09 -10.55 9.95
N HIS A 48 -17.93 -11.01 10.42
CA HIS A 48 -17.38 -10.64 11.72
C HIS A 48 -17.04 -9.14 11.78
N LEU A 49 -16.44 -8.59 10.74
CA LEU A 49 -16.15 -7.16 10.66
C LEU A 49 -17.42 -6.31 10.69
N LYS A 50 -18.45 -6.70 9.94
CA LYS A 50 -19.73 -5.99 9.89
C LYS A 50 -20.41 -5.95 11.26
N ALA A 51 -20.41 -7.07 11.98
CA ALA A 51 -20.96 -7.15 13.33
C ALA A 51 -20.16 -6.26 14.30
N ALA A 52 -18.83 -6.39 14.32
CA ALA A 52 -17.96 -5.61 15.19
C ALA A 52 -18.07 -4.09 14.93
N LEU A 53 -18.19 -3.67 13.66
CA LEU A 53 -18.38 -2.27 13.31
C LEU A 53 -19.70 -1.72 13.90
N ALA A 54 -20.81 -2.45 13.76
CA ALA A 54 -22.10 -2.05 14.30
C ALA A 54 -22.09 -1.96 15.83
N GLU A 55 -21.46 -2.92 16.52
CA GLU A 55 -21.34 -2.95 17.98
C GLU A 55 -20.44 -1.83 18.52
N SER A 56 -19.38 -1.47 17.78
CA SER A 56 -18.41 -0.46 18.21
C SER A 56 -18.86 0.97 17.93
N GLU A 57 -19.77 1.21 17.01
CA GLU A 57 -20.21 2.54 16.56
C GLU A 57 -20.56 3.49 17.72
N PRO A 58 -21.31 3.10 18.77
CA PRO A 58 -21.65 4.01 19.88
C PRO A 58 -20.42 4.44 20.71
N GLY A 59 -19.42 3.55 20.84
CA GLY A 59 -18.17 3.86 21.58
C GLY A 59 -17.21 4.71 20.80
N LEU A 60 -17.27 4.66 19.46
CA LEU A 60 -16.40 5.43 18.57
C LEU A 60 -16.94 6.83 18.26
N ALA A 61 -18.18 7.15 18.64
CA ALA A 61 -18.90 8.36 18.22
C ALA A 61 -18.13 9.67 18.45
N HIS A 62 -17.33 9.75 19.50
CA HIS A 62 -16.58 10.96 19.88
C HIS A 62 -15.12 10.97 19.43
N LEU A 63 -14.63 9.93 18.77
CA LEU A 63 -13.23 9.79 18.38
C LEU A 63 -12.84 10.50 17.07
N GLY A 64 -13.70 11.40 16.56
CA GLY A 64 -13.37 12.32 15.45
C GLY A 64 -12.76 11.63 14.23
N ASP A 65 -11.51 11.97 13.91
CA ASP A 65 -10.81 11.46 12.73
C ASP A 65 -10.44 9.97 12.85
N LEU A 66 -10.22 9.48 14.07
CA LEU A 66 -10.01 8.05 14.30
C LEU A 66 -11.24 7.22 13.90
N ARG A 67 -12.45 7.65 14.28
CA ARG A 67 -13.70 7.02 13.85
C ARG A 67 -13.84 7.03 12.33
N LYS A 68 -13.56 8.17 11.68
CA LYS A 68 -13.62 8.30 10.21
C LYS A 68 -12.66 7.32 9.54
N ALA A 69 -11.42 7.26 10.01
CA ALA A 69 -10.38 6.38 9.45
C ALA A 69 -10.78 4.90 9.57
N LEU A 70 -11.19 4.47 10.77
CA LEU A 70 -11.63 3.08 11.01
C LEU A 70 -12.89 2.73 10.24
N GLY A 71 -13.85 3.65 10.15
CA GLY A 71 -15.07 3.49 9.36
C GLY A 71 -14.78 3.33 7.88
N ALA A 72 -13.99 4.23 7.29
CA ALA A 72 -13.60 4.17 5.88
C ALA A 72 -12.81 2.90 5.54
N ALA A 73 -11.87 2.49 6.42
CA ALA A 73 -11.15 1.24 6.26
C ALA A 73 -12.07 0.01 6.34
N SER A 74 -13.01 0.00 7.28
CA SER A 74 -14.00 -1.10 7.41
C SER A 74 -14.90 -1.20 6.18
N GLU A 75 -15.41 -0.07 5.71
CA GLU A 75 -16.28 -0.02 4.54
C GLU A 75 -15.56 -0.51 3.27
N ALA A 76 -14.33 -0.06 3.04
CA ALA A 76 -13.52 -0.51 1.90
C ALA A 76 -13.26 -2.03 1.94
N ALA A 77 -12.95 -2.58 3.12
CA ALA A 77 -12.79 -4.03 3.27
C ALA A 77 -14.10 -4.80 2.97
N LEU A 78 -15.24 -4.30 3.47
CA LEU A 78 -16.56 -4.91 3.23
C LEU A 78 -16.95 -4.86 1.74
N GLN A 79 -16.66 -3.73 1.06
CA GLN A 79 -16.88 -3.59 -0.39
C GLN A 79 -16.01 -4.57 -1.19
N ALA A 80 -14.73 -4.74 -0.80
CA ALA A 80 -13.86 -5.72 -1.42
C ALA A 80 -14.42 -7.14 -1.30
N PHE A 81 -14.82 -7.56 -0.10
CA PHE A 81 -15.40 -8.89 0.11
C PHE A 81 -16.71 -9.08 -0.63
N ALA A 82 -17.61 -8.10 -0.62
CA ALA A 82 -18.88 -8.18 -1.36
C ALA A 82 -18.64 -8.45 -2.85
N ALA A 83 -17.76 -7.66 -3.49
CA ALA A 83 -17.43 -7.84 -4.89
C ALA A 83 -16.71 -9.17 -5.17
N LEU A 84 -15.81 -9.63 -4.28
CA LEU A 84 -15.13 -10.92 -4.44
C LEU A 84 -16.10 -12.11 -4.29
N ARG A 85 -17.10 -12.03 -3.41
CA ARG A 85 -18.14 -13.06 -3.26
C ARG A 85 -19.01 -13.16 -4.50
N GLU A 86 -19.47 -12.03 -5.05
CA GLU A 86 -20.23 -12.02 -6.32
C GLU A 86 -19.48 -12.76 -7.43
N VAL A 87 -18.15 -12.54 -7.55
CA VAL A 87 -17.35 -13.26 -8.53
C VAL A 87 -17.22 -14.75 -8.20
N ALA A 88 -17.04 -15.11 -6.95
CA ALA A 88 -16.94 -16.50 -6.51
C ALA A 88 -18.24 -17.28 -6.76
N ASP A 89 -19.39 -16.60 -6.69
CA ASP A 89 -20.72 -17.14 -6.96
C ASP A 89 -21.05 -17.17 -8.48
N GLY A 90 -20.11 -16.80 -9.34
CA GLY A 90 -20.24 -16.86 -10.79
C GLY A 90 -20.75 -15.57 -11.46
N ALA A 91 -20.90 -14.48 -10.72
CA ALA A 91 -21.37 -13.20 -11.23
C ALA A 91 -20.22 -12.27 -11.65
N GLY A 92 -19.32 -12.70 -12.52
CA GLY A 92 -18.23 -11.84 -12.98
C GLY A 92 -17.07 -12.57 -13.63
N ASP A 93 -16.13 -11.81 -14.13
CA ASP A 93 -14.92 -12.26 -14.78
C ASP A 93 -13.67 -11.96 -13.93
N ILE A 94 -12.50 -12.34 -14.43
CA ILE A 94 -11.21 -12.07 -13.79
C ILE A 94 -10.97 -10.56 -13.56
N ARG A 95 -11.47 -9.69 -14.45
CA ARG A 95 -11.32 -8.22 -14.30
C ARG A 95 -12.14 -7.72 -13.11
N SER A 96 -13.24 -8.37 -12.79
CA SER A 96 -14.06 -8.05 -11.62
C SER A 96 -13.32 -8.34 -10.31
N VAL A 97 -12.50 -9.40 -10.27
CA VAL A 97 -11.60 -9.67 -9.13
C VAL A 97 -10.58 -8.56 -8.94
N PHE A 98 -9.90 -8.14 -10.01
CA PHE A 98 -8.94 -7.03 -9.92
C PHE A 98 -9.61 -5.71 -9.53
N ARG A 99 -10.85 -5.46 -9.99
CA ARG A 99 -11.62 -4.28 -9.54
C ARG A 99 -11.96 -4.34 -8.05
N ALA A 100 -12.34 -5.51 -7.55
CA ALA A 100 -12.62 -5.71 -6.13
C ALA A 100 -11.37 -5.44 -5.26
N PHE A 101 -10.20 -5.89 -5.68
CA PHE A 101 -8.95 -5.61 -4.96
C PHE A 101 -8.55 -4.13 -4.94
N ARG A 102 -9.12 -3.27 -5.80
CA ARG A 102 -8.88 -1.82 -5.73
C ARG A 102 -9.43 -1.15 -4.47
N PHE A 103 -10.38 -1.76 -3.77
CA PHE A 103 -10.83 -1.28 -2.47
C PHE A 103 -9.78 -1.46 -1.37
N VAL A 104 -8.89 -2.44 -1.49
CA VAL A 104 -7.86 -2.71 -0.47
C VAL A 104 -6.94 -1.50 -0.24
N PRO A 105 -6.25 -0.93 -1.25
CA PRO A 105 -5.42 0.26 -1.04
C PRO A 105 -6.21 1.47 -0.52
N VAL A 106 -7.46 1.66 -0.92
CA VAL A 106 -8.31 2.75 -0.40
C VAL A 106 -8.47 2.66 1.12
N GLY A 107 -8.76 1.48 1.62
CA GLY A 107 -8.91 1.29 3.06
C GLY A 107 -7.59 1.31 3.81
N LEU A 108 -6.49 0.84 3.21
CA LEU A 108 -5.14 0.94 3.82
C LEU A 108 -4.69 2.40 3.93
N GLU A 109 -4.98 3.22 2.93
CA GLU A 109 -4.71 4.65 2.94
C GLU A 109 -5.48 5.36 4.07
N ALA A 110 -6.75 4.98 4.29
CA ALA A 110 -7.54 5.49 5.40
C ALA A 110 -7.01 5.02 6.77
N LEU A 111 -6.49 3.79 6.85
CA LEU A 111 -6.04 3.17 8.10
C LEU A 111 -4.63 3.61 8.51
N TYR A 112 -3.75 3.93 7.56
CA TYR A 112 -2.34 4.21 7.85
C TYR A 112 -2.11 5.38 8.82
N PRO A 113 -2.81 6.53 8.72
CA PRO A 113 -2.60 7.65 9.63
C PRO A 113 -2.80 7.31 11.12
N VAL A 114 -3.63 6.31 11.42
CA VAL A 114 -3.89 5.92 12.82
C VAL A 114 -2.86 4.91 13.36
N ALA A 115 -1.94 4.45 12.54
CA ALA A 115 -0.83 3.59 12.98
C ALA A 115 0.05 4.27 14.06
N ALA A 116 0.22 5.59 13.97
CA ALA A 116 1.00 6.36 14.94
C ALA A 116 0.41 6.32 16.36
N VAL A 117 -0.91 6.13 16.51
CA VAL A 117 -1.62 6.18 17.78
C VAL A 117 -2.22 4.84 18.22
N LEU A 118 -2.31 3.87 17.31
CA LEU A 118 -2.86 2.55 17.59
C LEU A 118 -1.79 1.45 17.38
N PRO A 119 -1.17 0.92 18.46
CA PRO A 119 -0.15 -0.12 18.35
C PRO A 119 -0.55 -1.35 17.52
N PRO A 120 -1.79 -1.88 17.58
CA PRO A 120 -2.20 -2.98 16.70
C PRO A 120 -2.15 -2.62 15.21
N VAL A 121 -2.52 -1.39 14.85
CA VAL A 121 -2.46 -0.90 13.46
C VAL A 121 -1.00 -0.67 13.04
N ASN A 122 -0.16 -0.13 13.92
CA ASN A 122 1.26 0.01 13.68
C ASN A 122 1.91 -1.36 13.32
N ARG A 123 1.65 -2.38 14.13
CA ARG A 123 2.12 -3.76 13.89
C ARG A 123 1.55 -4.36 12.59
N PHE A 124 0.30 -4.05 12.26
CA PHE A 124 -0.33 -4.52 11.03
C PHE A 124 0.42 -4.05 9.78
N PHE A 125 0.97 -2.83 9.78
CA PHE A 125 1.78 -2.29 8.68
C PHE A 125 3.25 -2.76 8.70
N LEU A 126 3.54 -3.87 9.37
CA LEU A 126 4.82 -4.57 9.32
C LEU A 126 4.68 -5.92 8.63
N ASP A 127 5.79 -6.40 8.06
CA ASP A 127 5.92 -7.78 7.61
C ASP A 127 5.56 -8.72 8.78
N PRO A 128 4.68 -9.70 8.58
CA PRO A 128 4.27 -10.62 9.65
C PRO A 128 5.43 -11.24 10.43
N ALA A 129 6.56 -11.52 9.77
CA ALA A 129 7.73 -12.10 10.42
C ALA A 129 8.49 -11.12 11.34
N LEU A 130 8.26 -9.80 11.19
CA LEU A 130 8.96 -8.74 11.94
C LEU A 130 8.05 -7.99 12.93
N ARG A 131 6.80 -8.42 13.06
CA ARG A 131 5.82 -7.76 13.94
C ARG A 131 6.17 -7.80 15.42
N ASP A 132 6.94 -8.78 15.85
CA ASP A 132 7.34 -8.96 17.25
C ASP A 132 8.72 -8.35 17.55
N ASP A 133 9.34 -7.68 16.58
CA ASP A 133 10.56 -6.90 16.78
C ASP A 133 10.25 -5.60 17.54
N ALA A 134 10.53 -5.60 18.84
CA ALA A 134 10.25 -4.47 19.73
C ALA A 134 11.10 -3.23 19.38
N ALA A 135 12.32 -3.40 18.87
CA ALA A 135 13.19 -2.31 18.46
C ALA A 135 12.62 -1.62 17.21
N LEU A 136 12.18 -2.40 16.22
CA LEU A 136 11.51 -1.88 15.03
C LEU A 136 10.21 -1.14 15.39
N GLN A 137 9.37 -1.74 16.22
CA GLN A 137 8.12 -1.11 16.66
C GLN A 137 8.40 0.24 17.35
N SER A 138 9.34 0.27 18.27
CA SER A 138 9.72 1.49 19.01
C SER A 138 10.25 2.58 18.07
N ALA A 139 11.08 2.21 17.10
CA ALA A 139 11.64 3.15 16.13
C ALA A 139 10.55 3.81 15.24
N LEU A 140 9.48 3.07 14.93
CA LEU A 140 8.40 3.53 14.04
C LEU A 140 7.25 4.27 14.75
N VAL A 141 7.21 4.25 16.09
CA VAL A 141 6.23 5.01 16.91
C VAL A 141 6.77 6.38 17.31
N SER A 142 8.07 6.63 17.14
CA SER A 142 8.64 7.96 17.41
C SER A 142 7.87 9.02 16.64
N PRO A 143 7.53 10.17 17.28
CA PRO A 143 6.82 11.23 16.57
C PRO A 143 7.62 11.60 15.33
N MET A 144 6.93 11.66 14.20
CA MET A 144 7.52 12.03 12.92
C MET A 144 8.32 13.33 13.10
N ALA A 145 9.63 13.22 13.00
CA ALA A 145 10.53 14.34 13.16
C ALA A 145 10.60 15.12 11.83
N GLY A 146 9.51 15.81 11.46
CA GLY A 146 9.49 16.73 10.32
C GLY A 146 8.49 16.37 9.22
N ASP A 147 8.28 17.33 8.32
CA ASP A 147 7.31 17.25 7.21
C ASP A 147 7.76 16.32 6.04
N ASN A 148 8.95 15.71 6.15
CA ASN A 148 9.59 14.97 5.07
C ASN A 148 9.65 13.44 5.31
N VAL A 149 8.80 12.88 6.17
CA VAL A 149 8.71 11.44 6.44
C VAL A 149 7.26 10.95 6.37
N GLY A 150 7.06 9.64 6.30
CA GLY A 150 5.75 9.04 6.12
C GLY A 150 5.32 9.03 4.66
N LEU A 151 4.03 9.23 4.39
CA LEU A 151 3.47 9.26 3.04
C LEU A 151 3.48 10.67 2.47
N LEU A 152 4.14 10.82 1.34
CA LEU A 152 4.27 12.08 0.59
C LEU A 152 3.73 11.89 -0.82
N ARG A 153 3.23 12.96 -1.43
CA ARG A 153 2.72 12.96 -2.79
C ARG A 153 3.44 14.00 -3.63
N PHE A 154 3.85 13.60 -4.82
CA PHE A 154 4.44 14.46 -5.83
C PHE A 154 3.59 14.38 -7.09
N ALA A 155 2.86 15.45 -7.38
CA ALA A 155 2.08 15.56 -8.61
C ALA A 155 2.99 16.02 -9.76
N SER A 156 2.68 15.59 -11.00
CA SER A 156 3.37 16.09 -12.19
C SER A 156 2.92 17.50 -12.58
N ASP A 157 1.68 17.87 -12.24
CA ASP A 157 1.06 19.18 -12.49
C ASP A 157 0.34 19.70 -11.24
N ASP A 158 0.10 21.01 -11.15
CA ASP A 158 -0.54 21.68 -10.00
C ASP A 158 -2.01 21.30 -9.78
N GLU A 159 -2.63 20.58 -10.71
CA GLU A 159 -4.00 20.08 -10.58
C GLU A 159 -4.05 18.55 -10.40
N PRO A 160 -4.83 18.04 -9.42
CA PRO A 160 -5.05 16.59 -9.27
C PRO A 160 -5.98 16.10 -10.39
N SER A 161 -5.40 15.63 -11.50
CA SER A 161 -6.17 14.94 -12.53
C SER A 161 -6.66 13.57 -12.01
N GLU A 162 -7.87 13.16 -12.42
CA GLU A 162 -8.35 11.79 -12.21
C GLU A 162 -7.39 10.79 -12.85
N GLY A 163 -6.41 10.29 -12.07
CA GLY A 163 -5.46 9.29 -12.56
C GLY A 163 -4.00 9.56 -12.21
N GLU A 164 -3.64 10.75 -11.69
CA GLU A 164 -2.28 11.08 -11.19
C GLU A 164 -1.14 10.60 -12.11
N ARG A 165 -1.27 10.81 -13.43
CA ARG A 165 -0.30 10.32 -14.42
C ARG A 165 1.01 11.11 -14.36
N GLY A 166 2.15 10.38 -14.48
CA GLY A 166 3.49 10.97 -14.45
C GLY A 166 3.99 11.42 -13.06
N GLY A 167 3.12 11.53 -12.06
CA GLY A 167 3.48 11.81 -10.67
C GLY A 167 3.85 10.54 -9.90
N PHE A 168 4.19 10.69 -8.61
CA PHE A 168 4.51 9.53 -7.75
C PHE A 168 4.09 9.75 -6.30
N TRP A 169 3.85 8.64 -5.61
CA TRP A 169 3.72 8.57 -4.18
C TRP A 169 5.02 8.07 -3.57
N LEU A 170 5.39 8.63 -2.44
CA LEU A 170 6.62 8.31 -1.74
C LEU A 170 6.30 7.94 -0.29
N TYR A 171 6.88 6.86 0.18
CA TYR A 171 6.97 6.56 1.58
C TYR A 171 8.42 6.74 2.04
N VAL A 172 8.62 7.54 3.08
CA VAL A 172 9.90 7.69 3.77
C VAL A 172 9.71 7.13 5.18
N PRO A 173 10.58 6.20 5.65
CA PRO A 173 10.44 5.62 6.97
C PRO A 173 10.33 6.67 8.08
N GLU A 174 9.44 6.45 9.05
CA GLU A 174 9.19 7.37 10.16
C GLU A 174 10.44 7.62 11.01
N ASN A 175 11.37 6.66 11.02
CA ASN A 175 12.65 6.75 11.68
C ASN A 175 13.80 7.18 10.75
N TYR A 176 13.47 7.83 9.63
CA TYR A 176 14.48 8.36 8.72
C TYR A 176 15.45 9.30 9.45
N ALA A 177 16.74 9.13 9.15
CA ALA A 177 17.81 10.00 9.62
C ALA A 177 18.78 10.31 8.46
N PRO A 178 19.18 11.59 8.26
CA PRO A 178 19.99 11.99 7.12
C PRO A 178 21.47 11.59 7.24
N ASP A 179 21.89 11.12 8.40
CA ASP A 179 23.27 10.70 8.71
C ASP A 179 23.62 9.29 8.24
N ARG A 180 22.65 8.57 7.67
CA ARG A 180 22.86 7.27 7.03
C ARG A 180 22.20 7.20 5.66
N ASN A 181 22.73 6.34 4.78
CA ASN A 181 22.17 6.08 3.47
C ASN A 181 21.08 5.02 3.53
N TRP A 182 19.95 5.27 2.86
CA TRP A 182 18.77 4.42 2.85
C TRP A 182 18.57 3.74 1.49
N PRO A 183 18.22 2.45 1.45
CA PRO A 183 17.82 1.81 0.19
C PRO A 183 16.60 2.52 -0.40
N LEU A 184 16.55 2.59 -1.74
CA LEU A 184 15.38 3.07 -2.47
C LEU A 184 14.75 1.91 -3.25
N VAL A 185 13.45 1.74 -3.10
CA VAL A 185 12.62 0.85 -3.92
C VAL A 185 11.74 1.69 -4.82
N VAL A 186 11.80 1.45 -6.13
CA VAL A 186 10.90 2.05 -7.11
C VAL A 186 9.97 0.95 -7.61
N ALA A 187 8.66 1.06 -7.30
CA ALA A 187 7.66 0.02 -7.53
C ALA A 187 6.65 0.43 -8.61
N LEU A 188 6.66 -0.28 -9.74
CA LEU A 188 5.87 0.02 -10.93
C LEU A 188 4.56 -0.79 -10.94
N HIS A 189 3.42 -0.10 -11.05
CA HIS A 189 2.10 -0.73 -11.10
C HIS A 189 1.88 -1.54 -12.38
N GLY A 190 0.92 -2.45 -12.38
CA GLY A 190 0.44 -3.15 -13.59
C GLY A 190 -0.43 -2.25 -14.47
N GLY A 191 -0.82 -2.74 -15.64
CA GLY A 191 -1.65 -2.02 -16.62
C GLY A 191 -2.89 -1.38 -15.98
N SER A 192 -3.19 -0.15 -16.36
CA SER A 192 -4.29 0.66 -15.82
C SER A 192 -4.25 0.91 -14.31
N GLY A 193 -3.12 0.65 -13.65
CA GLY A 193 -2.88 0.97 -12.24
C GLY A 193 -2.42 2.41 -12.03
N THR A 194 -2.13 2.74 -10.77
CA THR A 194 -1.52 4.02 -10.35
C THR A 194 -0.52 3.76 -9.23
N GLY A 195 0.46 4.63 -9.09
CA GLY A 195 1.42 4.58 -7.99
C GLY A 195 0.75 4.64 -6.62
N ARG A 196 -0.29 5.50 -6.47
CA ARG A 196 -1.09 5.62 -5.26
C ARG A 196 -1.57 4.27 -4.73
N HIS A 197 -2.13 3.43 -5.59
CA HIS A 197 -2.66 2.13 -5.18
C HIS A 197 -1.54 1.09 -5.03
N PHE A 198 -0.53 1.14 -5.89
CA PHE A 198 0.52 0.12 -5.90
C PHE A 198 1.51 0.25 -4.75
N LEU A 199 1.71 1.45 -4.20
CA LEU A 199 2.52 1.69 -3.01
C LEU A 199 2.15 0.74 -1.85
N TRP A 200 0.86 0.48 -1.66
CA TRP A 200 0.36 -0.36 -0.57
C TRP A 200 0.76 -1.83 -0.68
N SER A 201 1.10 -2.29 -1.88
CA SER A 201 1.61 -3.65 -2.09
C SER A 201 3.02 -3.84 -1.54
N TRP A 202 3.79 -2.75 -1.41
CA TRP A 202 5.19 -2.75 -1.00
C TRP A 202 5.44 -2.09 0.36
N LEU A 203 4.46 -1.34 0.88
CA LEU A 203 4.64 -0.53 2.09
C LEU A 203 5.11 -1.36 3.30
N ARG A 204 4.54 -2.54 3.52
CA ARG A 204 4.93 -3.40 4.65
C ARG A 204 6.39 -3.82 4.57
N ASP A 205 6.85 -4.20 3.39
CA ASP A 205 8.22 -4.61 3.15
C ASP A 205 9.20 -3.43 3.31
N ALA A 206 8.91 -2.31 2.69
CA ALA A 206 9.72 -1.10 2.79
C ALA A 206 9.82 -0.61 4.24
N ARG A 207 8.69 -0.53 4.93
CA ARG A 207 8.61 -0.09 6.33
C ARG A 207 9.36 -1.02 7.27
N SER A 208 9.23 -2.32 7.08
CA SER A 208 9.88 -3.32 7.94
C SER A 208 11.40 -3.42 7.73
N ARG A 209 11.87 -3.07 6.54
CA ARG A 209 13.29 -3.18 6.16
C ARG A 209 14.01 -1.85 6.11
N GLY A 210 13.31 -0.75 6.42
CA GLY A 210 13.88 0.58 6.44
C GLY A 210 14.31 1.02 5.03
N ALA A 211 13.41 0.94 4.04
CA ALA A 211 13.63 1.43 2.70
C ALA A 211 12.71 2.62 2.37
N ILE A 212 13.22 3.60 1.63
CA ILE A 212 12.39 4.59 0.96
C ILE A 212 11.68 3.88 -0.19
N LEU A 213 10.38 4.14 -0.37
CA LEU A 213 9.58 3.51 -1.41
C LEU A 213 8.94 4.58 -2.29
N ALA A 214 9.34 4.64 -3.55
CA ALA A 214 8.69 5.45 -4.57
C ALA A 214 7.75 4.56 -5.41
N ALA A 215 6.52 5.00 -5.59
CA ALA A 215 5.53 4.36 -6.43
C ALA A 215 5.06 5.35 -7.51
N PRO A 216 5.70 5.35 -8.69
CA PRO A 216 5.32 6.19 -9.80
C PRO A 216 4.01 5.74 -10.45
N SER A 217 3.32 6.69 -11.09
CA SER A 217 2.28 6.40 -12.09
C SER A 217 2.84 6.59 -13.48
N SER A 218 2.55 5.66 -14.40
CA SER A 218 2.93 5.80 -15.82
C SER A 218 2.34 7.08 -16.42
N ILE A 219 2.99 7.68 -17.39
CA ILE A 219 2.50 8.86 -18.11
C ILE A 219 1.26 8.51 -18.92
N GLY A 220 1.28 7.36 -19.61
CA GLY A 220 0.12 6.82 -20.32
C GLY A 220 -0.81 5.95 -19.45
N PRO A 221 -1.81 5.30 -20.05
CA PRO A 221 -2.68 4.33 -19.35
C PRO A 221 -1.92 3.14 -18.78
N THR A 222 -0.76 2.81 -19.35
CA THR A 222 0.23 1.86 -18.87
C THR A 222 1.63 2.37 -19.26
N TRP A 223 2.67 1.66 -18.87
CA TRP A 223 4.07 1.96 -19.17
C TRP A 223 4.35 1.92 -20.67
N ALA A 224 5.33 2.68 -21.14
CA ALA A 224 5.73 2.80 -22.54
C ALA A 224 6.45 1.51 -23.02
N LEU A 225 5.71 0.41 -23.14
CA LEU A 225 6.22 -0.87 -23.64
C LEU A 225 6.42 -0.88 -25.15
N THR A 226 5.79 0.04 -25.86
CA THR A 226 5.87 0.23 -27.32
C THR A 226 5.83 1.71 -27.67
N GLY A 227 6.49 2.10 -28.76
CA GLY A 227 6.55 3.49 -29.20
C GLY A 227 7.68 4.26 -28.53
N GLU A 228 7.49 5.54 -28.32
CA GLU A 228 8.45 6.42 -27.65
C GLU A 228 8.48 6.13 -26.15
N ASP A 229 9.68 5.96 -25.59
CA ASP A 229 9.88 5.74 -24.15
C ASP A 229 9.84 7.07 -23.42
N VAL A 230 8.65 7.42 -22.93
CA VAL A 230 8.41 8.64 -22.14
C VAL A 230 8.51 8.37 -20.63
N ASP A 231 8.45 7.11 -20.21
CA ASP A 231 8.40 6.74 -18.79
C ASP A 231 9.83 6.59 -18.19
N THR A 232 10.82 6.10 -18.92
CA THR A 232 12.21 6.00 -18.39
C THR A 232 12.77 7.35 -17.97
N PRO A 233 12.69 8.44 -18.77
CA PRO A 233 13.14 9.76 -18.31
C PRO A 233 12.40 10.25 -17.06
N ASN A 234 11.10 9.92 -16.95
CA ASN A 234 10.31 10.25 -15.76
C ASN A 234 10.79 9.47 -14.52
N LEU A 235 11.11 8.17 -14.66
CA LEU A 235 11.66 7.38 -13.55
C LEU A 235 13.03 7.90 -13.09
N GLU A 236 13.90 8.28 -14.03
CA GLU A 236 15.19 8.89 -13.73
C GLU A 236 15.02 10.21 -12.96
N ALA A 237 14.12 11.09 -13.43
CA ALA A 237 13.80 12.32 -12.73
C ALA A 237 13.27 12.09 -11.31
N ILE A 238 12.41 11.08 -11.11
CA ILE A 238 11.91 10.70 -9.79
C ILE A 238 13.07 10.26 -8.87
N VAL A 239 13.98 9.43 -9.35
CA VAL A 239 15.16 9.02 -8.57
C VAL A 239 16.00 10.22 -8.16
N GLU A 240 16.23 11.17 -9.07
CA GLU A 240 16.97 12.40 -8.77
C GLU A 240 16.24 13.31 -7.77
N ILE A 241 14.92 13.44 -7.85
CA ILE A 241 14.12 14.16 -6.85
C ILE A 241 14.29 13.51 -5.47
N VAL A 242 14.21 12.18 -5.39
CA VAL A 242 14.38 11.47 -4.12
C VAL A 242 15.79 11.65 -3.57
N ARG A 243 16.83 11.53 -4.40
CA ARG A 243 18.24 11.76 -4.01
C ARG A 243 18.52 13.18 -3.54
N ALA A 244 17.87 14.17 -4.15
CA ALA A 244 18.06 15.58 -3.78
C ALA A 244 17.50 15.92 -2.40
N ASN A 245 16.52 15.14 -1.90
CA ASN A 245 15.79 15.42 -0.66
C ASN A 245 16.11 14.43 0.46
N TRP A 246 16.57 13.22 0.16
CA TRP A 246 16.87 12.18 1.15
C TRP A 246 18.20 11.47 0.84
N SER A 247 18.86 10.99 1.90
CA SER A 247 20.13 10.27 1.81
C SER A 247 19.89 8.85 1.27
N VAL A 248 19.90 8.71 -0.07
CA VAL A 248 19.73 7.43 -0.76
C VAL A 248 21.08 6.72 -0.91
N ASP A 249 21.09 5.42 -0.69
CA ASP A 249 22.25 4.56 -0.99
C ASP A 249 22.29 4.27 -2.50
N SER A 250 23.30 4.82 -3.17
CA SER A 250 23.47 4.66 -4.63
C SER A 250 23.72 3.21 -5.07
N GLU A 251 24.19 2.35 -4.15
CA GLU A 251 24.43 0.94 -4.42
C GLU A 251 23.19 0.05 -4.17
N ARG A 252 22.12 0.63 -3.63
CA ARG A 252 20.90 -0.10 -3.24
C ARG A 252 19.64 0.58 -3.77
N ILE A 253 19.53 0.67 -5.09
CA ILE A 253 18.33 1.19 -5.79
C ILE A 253 17.68 0.03 -6.54
N LEU A 254 16.53 -0.42 -6.04
CA LEU A 254 15.76 -1.51 -6.61
C LEU A 254 14.66 -0.95 -7.51
N LEU A 255 14.59 -1.45 -8.75
CA LEU A 255 13.42 -1.29 -9.61
C LEU A 255 12.65 -2.60 -9.64
N THR A 256 11.36 -2.52 -9.34
CA THR A 256 10.43 -3.65 -9.35
C THR A 256 9.12 -3.26 -10.00
N GLY A 257 8.30 -4.22 -10.34
CA GLY A 257 6.98 -3.96 -10.90
C GLY A 257 6.19 -5.22 -11.14
N MET A 258 4.90 -5.07 -11.34
CA MET A 258 3.97 -6.16 -11.60
C MET A 258 3.43 -6.08 -13.04
N SER A 259 3.37 -7.23 -13.75
CA SER A 259 2.78 -7.31 -15.10
C SER A 259 3.45 -6.32 -16.08
N ASP A 260 2.72 -5.32 -16.61
CA ASP A 260 3.29 -4.27 -17.48
C ASP A 260 4.44 -3.53 -16.78
N GLY A 261 4.31 -3.21 -15.50
CA GLY A 261 5.40 -2.61 -14.72
C GLY A 261 6.59 -3.55 -14.53
N GLY A 262 6.35 -4.86 -14.40
CA GLY A 262 7.41 -5.87 -14.39
C GLY A 262 8.16 -5.93 -15.72
N THR A 263 7.43 -5.92 -16.85
CA THR A 263 8.03 -5.85 -18.18
C THR A 263 8.83 -4.56 -18.36
N PHE A 264 8.27 -3.42 -17.97
CA PHE A 264 8.93 -2.12 -18.10
C PHE A 264 10.16 -1.99 -17.19
N SER A 265 10.22 -2.71 -16.06
CA SER A 265 11.42 -2.76 -15.24
C SER A 265 12.66 -3.25 -16.00
N TYR A 266 12.49 -4.18 -16.96
CA TYR A 266 13.60 -4.57 -17.85
C TYR A 266 13.89 -3.50 -18.89
N VAL A 267 12.87 -2.84 -19.45
CA VAL A 267 13.06 -1.80 -20.47
C VAL A 267 13.89 -0.64 -19.92
N SER A 268 13.54 -0.14 -18.75
CA SER A 268 14.24 0.98 -18.11
C SER A 268 15.49 0.55 -17.34
N GLY A 269 15.42 -0.57 -16.61
CA GLY A 269 16.48 -1.00 -15.70
C GLY A 269 17.73 -1.55 -16.38
N LEU A 270 17.64 -2.03 -17.63
CA LEU A 270 18.77 -2.57 -18.40
C LEU A 270 19.41 -1.54 -19.33
N GLN A 271 18.99 -0.28 -19.30
CA GLN A 271 19.66 0.77 -20.06
C GLN A 271 21.05 1.06 -19.48
N GLU A 272 22.02 1.42 -20.34
CA GLU A 272 23.42 1.64 -19.94
C GLU A 272 23.58 2.72 -18.85
N ALA A 273 22.75 3.77 -18.90
CA ALA A 273 22.77 4.87 -17.94
C ALA A 273 21.76 4.70 -16.79
N SER A 274 21.17 3.51 -16.61
CA SER A 274 20.14 3.27 -15.62
C SER A 274 20.65 3.53 -14.19
N PRO A 275 19.90 4.26 -13.34
CA PRO A 275 20.26 4.47 -11.96
C PRO A 275 19.99 3.26 -11.06
N PHE A 276 19.32 2.24 -11.60
CA PHE A 276 18.89 1.06 -10.83
C PHE A 276 20.01 0.03 -10.73
N THR A 277 20.30 -0.41 -9.50
CA THR A 277 21.34 -1.40 -9.22
C THR A 277 20.81 -2.82 -9.08
N HIS A 278 19.51 -2.95 -8.86
CA HIS A 278 18.80 -4.23 -8.67
C HIS A 278 17.48 -4.24 -9.43
N LEU A 279 17.13 -5.39 -10.01
CA LEU A 279 15.85 -5.60 -10.70
C LEU A 279 15.14 -6.83 -10.13
N THR A 280 13.85 -6.71 -9.80
CA THR A 280 12.99 -7.82 -9.34
C THR A 280 11.59 -7.71 -9.95
N PRO A 281 11.42 -7.90 -11.25
CA PRO A 281 10.10 -7.91 -11.89
C PRO A 281 9.25 -9.11 -11.43
N VAL A 282 7.91 -8.90 -11.34
CA VAL A 282 6.92 -9.90 -10.93
C VAL A 282 5.83 -10.07 -12.00
#